data_e8239fe6ce81417c1aa8135a8a268fec
#
_entry.id   e8239fe6ce81417c1aa8135a8a268fec
#
_cell.length_a   1.000
_cell.length_b   1.000
_cell.length_c   1.000
_cell.angle_alpha   90.00
_cell.angle_beta   90.00
_cell.angle_gamma   90.00
#
_symmetry.space_group_name_H-M   'P 1'
#
loop_
_entity.id
_entity.type
_entity.pdbx_description
1 polymer ?
#
loop_
_entity_poly.entity_id
_entity_poly.type
_entity_poly.pdbx_seq_one_letter_code
_entity_poly.pdbx_strand_id
1 'polypeptide(L)'
;TFLGTDNWGSPDLIDLGGSAIDGGYFVNLTDLSDPDIQDFVAEYRAVYGKDPVLPNPVMAGDAIYMLVDAIKRAGSTDGTALAKALEETRDLPVVSGKITVNPEDHNPLNKPAVIQKVDTKARAFVFVKKYEPGD
;
A
#
# COMPACT_ATOMS: atom_id res chain seq x y z
N THR A 1 -12.88 11.10 19.16
CA THR A 1 -12.47 10.27 17.99
C THR A 1 -10.98 10.39 17.80
N PHE A 2 -10.28 9.27 17.70
CA PHE A 2 -8.86 9.23 17.36
C PHE A 2 -8.68 9.21 15.85
N LEU A 3 -7.59 9.84 15.39
CA LEU A 3 -7.16 9.82 14.00
C LEU A 3 -5.72 9.28 13.96
N GLY A 4 -5.48 8.28 13.11
CA GLY A 4 -4.17 7.62 12.97
C GLY A 4 -3.66 7.62 11.54
N THR A 5 -2.44 7.13 11.39
CA THR A 5 -1.76 6.92 10.12
C THR A 5 -1.73 5.44 9.75
N ASP A 6 -1.10 5.10 8.63
CA ASP A 6 -0.95 3.75 8.08
C ASP A 6 -0.41 2.71 9.07
N ASN A 7 0.43 3.12 10.03
CA ASN A 7 0.95 2.23 11.08
C ASN A 7 -0.14 1.68 12.01
N TRP A 8 -1.35 2.24 11.98
CA TRP A 8 -2.49 1.71 12.74
C TRP A 8 -3.07 0.42 12.14
N GLY A 9 -2.70 0.05 10.94
CA GLY A 9 -3.18 -1.16 10.28
C GLY A 9 -2.66 -2.48 10.88
N SER A 10 -2.07 -2.47 12.08
CA SER A 10 -1.59 -3.68 12.76
C SER A 10 -2.64 -4.22 13.73
N PRO A 11 -2.90 -5.55 13.74
CA PRO A 11 -3.73 -6.20 14.77
C PRO A 11 -3.30 -5.87 16.21
N ASP A 12 -2.00 -5.65 16.44
CA ASP A 12 -1.47 -5.27 17.75
C ASP A 12 -2.08 -3.98 18.30
N LEU A 13 -2.50 -3.07 17.41
CA LEU A 13 -3.21 -1.86 17.86
C LEU A 13 -4.48 -2.21 18.63
N ILE A 14 -5.26 -3.17 18.12
CA ILE A 14 -6.50 -3.60 18.77
C ILE A 14 -6.20 -4.35 20.07
N ASP A 15 -5.15 -5.18 20.06
CA ASP A 15 -4.78 -5.98 21.23
C ASP A 15 -4.27 -5.12 22.40
N LEU A 16 -3.49 -4.09 22.10
CA LEU A 16 -2.92 -3.19 23.11
C LEU A 16 -3.86 -2.04 23.49
N GLY A 17 -4.57 -1.49 22.51
CA GLY A 17 -5.45 -0.33 22.70
C GLY A 17 -6.82 -0.69 23.29
N GLY A 18 -7.28 -1.92 23.08
CA GLY A 18 -8.58 -2.39 23.56
C GLY A 18 -9.71 -1.44 23.17
N SER A 19 -10.67 -1.26 24.09
CA SER A 19 -11.84 -0.39 23.84
C SER A 19 -11.50 1.11 23.74
N ALA A 20 -10.31 1.53 24.15
CA ALA A 20 -9.93 2.94 24.13
C ALA A 20 -9.84 3.51 22.70
N ILE A 21 -9.52 2.68 21.71
CA ILE A 21 -9.38 3.07 20.31
C ILE A 21 -10.60 2.73 19.45
N ASP A 22 -11.67 2.22 20.05
CA ASP A 22 -12.88 1.86 19.33
C ASP A 22 -13.47 3.06 18.57
N GLY A 23 -13.84 2.86 17.32
CA GLY A 23 -14.37 3.92 16.47
C GLY A 23 -13.32 4.94 16.01
N GLY A 24 -12.03 4.73 16.26
CA GLY A 24 -10.95 5.51 15.68
C GLY A 24 -10.86 5.33 14.17
N TYR A 25 -10.37 6.34 13.45
CA TYR A 25 -10.15 6.29 12.00
C TYR A 25 -8.67 6.43 11.68
N PHE A 26 -8.24 5.84 10.58
CA PHE A 26 -6.89 6.02 10.08
C PHE A 26 -6.81 5.96 8.56
N VAL A 27 -5.78 6.58 8.02
CA VAL A 27 -5.45 6.50 6.60
C VAL A 27 -4.55 5.30 6.38
N ASN A 28 -4.80 4.52 5.34
CA ASN A 28 -3.94 3.42 4.93
C ASN A 28 -3.59 3.52 3.45
N LEU A 29 -2.54 2.83 3.03
CA LEU A 29 -2.04 2.85 1.65
C LEU A 29 -2.84 1.95 0.72
N THR A 30 -3.45 0.90 1.26
CA THR A 30 -4.39 -0.01 0.58
C THR A 30 -5.25 -0.75 1.60
N ASP A 31 -6.33 -1.34 1.14
CA ASP A 31 -7.16 -2.29 1.90
C ASP A 31 -6.90 -3.71 1.40
N LEU A 32 -6.55 -4.63 2.30
CA LEU A 32 -6.27 -6.02 1.93
C LEU A 32 -7.51 -6.77 1.40
N SER A 33 -8.70 -6.22 1.59
CA SER A 33 -9.95 -6.74 1.01
C SER A 33 -10.27 -6.15 -0.37
N ASP A 34 -9.46 -5.22 -0.88
CA ASP A 34 -9.65 -4.62 -2.20
C ASP A 34 -9.64 -5.72 -3.28
N PRO A 35 -10.71 -5.84 -4.11
CA PRO A 35 -10.77 -6.82 -5.19
C PRO A 35 -9.59 -6.78 -6.15
N ASP A 36 -9.01 -5.60 -6.39
CA ASP A 36 -7.96 -5.39 -7.38
C ASP A 36 -6.62 -6.04 -6.97
N ILE A 37 -6.43 -6.35 -5.68
CA ILE A 37 -5.18 -6.98 -5.19
C ILE A 37 -5.35 -8.44 -4.79
N GLN A 38 -6.50 -9.07 -5.04
CA GLN A 38 -6.77 -10.44 -4.56
C GLN A 38 -5.87 -11.49 -5.22
N ASP A 39 -5.42 -11.28 -6.46
CA ASP A 39 -4.45 -12.16 -7.11
C ASP A 39 -3.12 -12.18 -6.33
N PHE A 40 -2.63 -11.02 -5.93
CA PHE A 40 -1.44 -10.90 -5.09
C PHE A 40 -1.63 -11.58 -3.72
N VAL A 41 -2.78 -11.38 -3.09
CA VAL A 41 -3.10 -12.02 -1.80
C VAL A 41 -3.10 -13.55 -1.94
N ALA A 42 -3.66 -14.07 -3.02
CA ALA A 42 -3.67 -15.50 -3.30
C ALA A 42 -2.26 -16.07 -3.53
N GLU A 43 -1.43 -15.38 -4.30
CA GLU A 43 -0.03 -15.74 -4.53
C GLU A 43 0.77 -15.70 -3.22
N TYR A 44 0.59 -14.64 -2.42
CA TYR A 44 1.23 -14.52 -1.10
C TYR A 44 0.85 -15.71 -0.20
N ARG A 45 -0.44 -16.06 -0.15
CA ARG A 45 -0.93 -17.22 0.61
C ARG A 45 -0.31 -18.53 0.11
N ALA A 46 -0.19 -18.71 -1.20
CA ALA A 46 0.43 -19.90 -1.78
C ALA A 46 1.89 -20.09 -1.36
N VAL A 47 2.64 -18.98 -1.24
CA VAL A 47 4.05 -18.99 -0.84
C VAL A 47 4.24 -19.13 0.68
N TYR A 48 3.46 -18.38 1.46
CA TYR A 48 3.67 -18.26 2.92
C TYR A 48 2.69 -19.06 3.78
N GLY A 49 1.69 -19.72 3.17
CA GLY A 49 0.67 -20.51 3.89
C GLY A 49 -0.34 -19.69 4.68
N LYS A 50 -0.34 -18.36 4.53
CA LYS A 50 -1.24 -17.42 5.24
C LYS A 50 -1.40 -16.14 4.45
N ASP A 51 -2.49 -15.40 4.72
CA ASP A 51 -2.70 -14.07 4.15
C ASP A 51 -1.75 -13.02 4.73
N PRO A 52 -1.45 -11.96 3.99
CA PRO A 52 -0.80 -10.80 4.58
C PRO A 52 -1.72 -10.19 5.65
N VAL A 53 -1.14 -9.76 6.77
CA VAL A 53 -1.89 -9.10 7.85
C VAL A 53 -1.73 -7.58 7.84
N LEU A 54 -0.81 -7.07 7.02
CA LEU A 54 -0.48 -5.67 6.85
C LEU A 54 -0.37 -5.34 5.35
N PRO A 55 -0.58 -4.09 4.92
CA PRO A 55 -0.39 -3.68 3.52
C PRO A 55 1.05 -3.74 3.02
N ASN A 56 2.03 -3.80 3.93
CA ASN A 56 3.45 -3.73 3.58
C ASN A 56 3.91 -4.71 2.49
N PRO A 57 3.46 -5.99 2.45
CA PRO A 57 3.80 -6.88 1.35
C PRO A 57 3.34 -6.39 -0.03
N VAL A 58 2.19 -5.72 -0.09
CA VAL A 58 1.68 -5.10 -1.33
C VAL A 58 2.60 -3.97 -1.77
N MET A 59 2.98 -3.09 -0.84
CA MET A 59 3.92 -1.99 -1.13
C MET A 59 5.30 -2.50 -1.53
N ALA A 60 5.77 -3.58 -0.93
CA ALA A 60 7.03 -4.24 -1.33
C ALA A 60 6.92 -4.81 -2.75
N GLY A 61 5.78 -5.40 -3.11
CA GLY A 61 5.47 -5.82 -4.48
C GLY A 61 5.56 -4.66 -5.46
N ASP A 62 4.91 -3.53 -5.17
CA ASP A 62 4.97 -2.32 -5.98
C ASP A 62 6.42 -1.88 -6.22
N ALA A 63 7.23 -1.83 -5.15
CA ALA A 63 8.63 -1.43 -5.24
C ALA A 63 9.46 -2.36 -6.14
N ILE A 64 9.22 -3.66 -6.08
CA ILE A 64 9.89 -4.63 -6.95
C ILE A 64 9.48 -4.45 -8.43
N TYR A 65 8.18 -4.24 -8.71
CA TYR A 65 7.73 -3.96 -10.07
C TYR A 65 8.39 -2.69 -10.63
N MET A 66 8.45 -1.62 -9.83
CA MET A 66 9.11 -0.37 -10.20
C MET A 66 10.60 -0.58 -10.50
N LEU A 67 11.31 -1.30 -9.62
CA LEU A 67 12.73 -1.57 -9.79
C LEU A 67 13.00 -2.41 -11.05
N VAL A 68 12.25 -3.47 -11.28
CA VAL A 68 12.39 -4.34 -12.47
C VAL A 68 12.12 -3.56 -13.75
N ASP A 69 11.09 -2.72 -13.77
CA ASP A 69 10.79 -1.85 -14.91
C ASP A 69 11.93 -0.86 -15.18
N ALA A 70 12.43 -0.20 -14.13
CA ALA A 70 13.54 0.74 -14.22
C ALA A 70 14.81 0.07 -14.76
N ILE A 71 15.16 -1.14 -14.30
CA ILE A 71 16.29 -1.92 -14.82
C ILE A 71 16.12 -2.20 -16.32
N LYS A 72 14.92 -2.62 -16.74
CA LYS A 72 14.62 -2.90 -18.15
C LYS A 72 14.76 -1.67 -19.01
N ARG A 73 14.25 -0.52 -18.57
CA ARG A 73 14.34 0.76 -19.31
C ARG A 73 15.76 1.29 -19.34
N ALA A 74 16.49 1.23 -18.22
CA ALA A 74 17.88 1.67 -18.13
C ALA A 74 18.86 0.74 -18.87
N GLY A 75 18.52 -0.52 -19.07
CA GLY A 75 19.44 -1.55 -19.58
C GLY A 75 20.67 -1.75 -18.68
N SER A 76 20.59 -1.36 -17.41
CA SER A 76 21.71 -1.30 -16.46
C SER A 76 21.22 -1.45 -15.02
N THR A 77 22.12 -1.89 -14.14
CA THR A 77 21.93 -1.86 -12.68
C THR A 77 22.75 -0.77 -12.00
N ASP A 78 23.36 0.13 -12.77
CA ASP A 78 24.03 1.32 -12.24
C ASP A 78 23.05 2.22 -11.48
N GLY A 79 23.42 2.68 -10.28
CA GLY A 79 22.51 3.44 -9.40
C GLY A 79 22.04 4.76 -10.02
N THR A 80 22.91 5.48 -10.74
CA THR A 80 22.55 6.75 -11.38
C THR A 80 21.58 6.51 -12.55
N ALA A 81 21.82 5.47 -13.35
CA ALA A 81 20.94 5.12 -14.45
C ALA A 81 19.56 4.65 -13.93
N LEU A 82 19.54 3.89 -12.83
CA LEU A 82 18.28 3.47 -12.20
C LEU A 82 17.50 4.63 -11.61
N ALA A 83 18.16 5.56 -10.90
CA ALA A 83 17.51 6.75 -10.34
C ALA A 83 16.80 7.54 -11.45
N LYS A 84 17.49 7.82 -12.54
CA LYS A 84 16.89 8.49 -13.71
C LYS A 84 15.70 7.72 -14.28
N ALA A 85 15.83 6.41 -14.45
CA ALA A 85 14.75 5.59 -14.97
C ALA A 85 13.53 5.58 -14.01
N LEU A 86 13.75 5.58 -12.70
CA LEU A 86 12.67 5.68 -11.72
C LEU A 86 11.94 7.02 -11.76
N GLU A 87 12.66 8.16 -11.91
CA GLU A 87 12.08 9.50 -12.09
C GLU A 87 11.19 9.59 -13.34
N GLU A 88 11.52 8.82 -14.37
CA GLU A 88 10.78 8.75 -15.64
C GLU A 88 9.57 7.81 -15.59
N THR A 89 9.28 7.16 -14.46
CA THR A 89 8.15 6.21 -14.32
C THR A 89 6.82 6.94 -14.51
N ARG A 90 5.98 6.43 -15.42
CA ARG A 90 4.64 6.96 -15.72
C ARG A 90 3.66 5.82 -15.89
N ASP A 91 2.54 5.91 -15.19
CA ASP A 91 1.39 4.99 -15.26
C ASP A 91 1.77 3.50 -15.21
N LEU A 92 2.87 3.18 -14.51
CA LEU A 92 3.37 1.81 -14.40
C LEU A 92 2.36 0.95 -13.62
N PRO A 93 1.86 -0.14 -14.20
CA PRO A 93 1.02 -1.09 -13.47
C PRO A 93 1.83 -1.77 -12.36
N VAL A 94 1.31 -1.75 -11.16
CA VAL A 94 1.88 -2.38 -9.96
C VAL A 94 0.76 -3.10 -9.19
N VAL A 95 1.08 -3.78 -8.10
CA VAL A 95 0.09 -4.55 -7.32
C VAL A 95 -1.06 -3.66 -6.84
N SER A 96 -0.78 -2.48 -6.30
CA SER A 96 -1.79 -1.58 -5.74
C SER A 96 -2.43 -0.62 -6.76
N GLY A 97 -2.27 -0.87 -8.06
CA GLY A 97 -2.82 -0.04 -9.13
C GLY A 97 -1.77 0.49 -10.10
N LYS A 98 -1.66 1.81 -10.28
CA LYS A 98 -0.68 2.44 -11.16
C LYS A 98 0.19 3.43 -10.38
N ILE A 99 1.46 3.56 -10.77
CA ILE A 99 2.39 4.53 -10.20
C ILE A 99 2.95 5.44 -11.28
N THR A 100 2.88 6.73 -11.04
CA THR A 100 3.64 7.79 -11.72
C THR A 100 4.51 8.47 -10.66
N VAL A 101 5.79 8.65 -10.95
CA VAL A 101 6.73 9.34 -10.05
C VAL A 101 6.82 10.80 -10.43
N ASN A 102 6.75 11.69 -9.44
CA ASN A 102 7.09 13.11 -9.62
C ASN A 102 8.62 13.24 -9.66
N PRO A 103 9.22 13.75 -10.77
CA PRO A 103 10.68 13.85 -10.88
C PRO A 103 11.30 14.93 -9.98
N GLU A 104 10.49 15.85 -9.41
CA GLU A 104 11.00 16.94 -8.58
C GLU A 104 11.18 16.54 -7.11
N ASP A 105 10.25 15.76 -6.56
CA ASP A 105 10.23 15.40 -5.15
C ASP A 105 10.22 13.87 -4.91
N HIS A 106 10.19 13.08 -6.00
CA HIS A 106 10.18 11.62 -6.04
C HIS A 106 8.95 10.97 -5.37
N ASN A 107 7.93 11.77 -5.08
CA ASN A 107 6.68 11.25 -4.53
C ASN A 107 5.82 10.57 -5.62
N PRO A 108 5.05 9.55 -5.28
CA PRO A 108 4.08 8.99 -6.20
C PRO A 108 2.94 10.00 -6.43
N LEU A 109 2.71 10.31 -7.70
CA LEU A 109 1.52 11.05 -8.12
C LEU A 109 0.34 10.08 -8.26
N ASN A 110 -0.86 10.60 -8.01
CA ASN A 110 -2.10 9.87 -8.25
C ASN A 110 -2.20 8.52 -7.51
N LYS A 111 -1.60 8.43 -6.32
CA LYS A 111 -1.72 7.26 -5.47
C LYS A 111 -3.01 7.37 -4.64
N PRO A 112 -3.91 6.38 -4.71
CA PRO A 112 -5.10 6.38 -3.85
C PRO A 112 -4.73 6.18 -2.39
N ALA A 113 -5.63 6.61 -1.50
CA ALA A 113 -5.56 6.34 -0.07
C ALA A 113 -6.89 5.78 0.42
N VAL A 114 -6.86 4.91 1.41
CA VAL A 114 -8.05 4.35 2.02
C VAL A 114 -8.23 4.86 3.44
N ILE A 115 -9.48 5.12 3.81
CA ILE A 115 -9.87 5.37 5.19
C ILE A 115 -10.44 4.10 5.76
N GLN A 116 -9.90 3.70 6.90
CA GLN A 116 -10.40 2.55 7.68
C GLN A 116 -10.82 3.00 9.07
N LYS A 117 -11.74 2.26 9.67
CA LYS A 117 -12.25 2.47 11.02
C LYS A 117 -11.90 1.26 11.89
N VAL A 118 -11.47 1.52 13.11
CA VAL A 118 -11.20 0.47 14.09
C VAL A 118 -12.52 -0.02 14.70
N ASP A 119 -12.78 -1.32 14.59
CA ASP A 119 -13.85 -2.03 15.30
C ASP A 119 -13.21 -3.02 16.27
N THR A 120 -13.13 -2.63 17.53
CA THR A 120 -12.50 -3.46 18.56
C THR A 120 -13.35 -4.67 18.96
N LYS A 121 -14.67 -4.62 18.73
CA LYS A 121 -15.58 -5.74 19.01
C LYS A 121 -15.46 -6.84 17.96
N ALA A 122 -15.43 -6.44 16.68
CA ALA A 122 -15.18 -7.36 15.57
C ALA A 122 -13.68 -7.74 15.45
N ARG A 123 -12.78 -7.04 16.16
CA ARG A 123 -11.31 -7.16 16.05
C ARG A 123 -10.85 -6.97 14.59
N ALA A 124 -11.38 -5.94 13.95
CA ALA A 124 -11.19 -5.70 12.53
C ALA A 124 -10.97 -4.22 12.22
N PHE A 125 -10.35 -3.99 11.08
CA PHE A 125 -10.30 -2.69 10.42
C PHE A 125 -11.34 -2.68 9.31
N VAL A 126 -12.31 -1.79 9.43
CA VAL A 126 -13.46 -1.72 8.52
C VAL A 126 -13.19 -0.68 7.47
N PHE A 127 -13.27 -1.05 6.19
CA PHE A 127 -13.20 -0.12 5.07
C PHE A 127 -14.31 0.94 5.18
N VAL A 128 -13.95 2.19 5.00
CA VAL A 128 -14.89 3.32 5.02
C VAL A 128 -14.99 3.95 3.64
N LYS A 129 -13.86 4.37 3.07
CA LYS A 129 -13.81 5.02 1.77
C LYS A 129 -12.41 4.91 1.16
N LYS A 130 -12.34 4.78 -0.17
CA LYS A 130 -11.15 5.01 -0.98
C LYS A 130 -11.24 6.40 -1.59
N TYR A 131 -10.18 7.15 -1.48
CA TYR A 131 -10.01 8.44 -2.15
C TYR A 131 -9.10 8.23 -3.34
N GLU A 132 -9.60 8.57 -4.51
CA GLU A 132 -8.81 8.63 -5.73
C GLU A 132 -8.25 10.04 -5.91
N PRO A 133 -7.07 10.19 -6.51
CA PRO A 133 -6.52 11.51 -6.79
C PRO A 133 -7.44 12.31 -7.71
N GLY A 134 -7.80 13.53 -7.27
CA GLY A 134 -8.73 14.41 -7.98
C GLY A 134 -10.18 14.41 -7.44
N ASP A 135 -10.47 13.58 -6.39
CA ASP A 135 -11.74 13.62 -5.66
C ASP A 135 -11.89 14.88 -4.77
#